data_7c400460c4135a84b16fb2b9d93af485
#
_entry.id   7c400460c4135a84b16fb2b9d93af485
#
_cell.length_a   1.000
_cell.length_b   1.000
_cell.length_c   1.000
_cell.angle_alpha   90.00
_cell.angle_beta   90.00
_cell.angle_gamma   90.00
#
_symmetry.space_group_name_H-M   'P 1'
#
loop_
_entity.id
_entity.type
_entity.pdbx_description
1 polymer ?
#
loop_
_entity_poly.entity_id
_entity_poly.type
_entity_poly.pdbx_seq_one_letter_code
_entity_poly.pdbx_strand_id
1 'polypeptide(L)'
;MRIFLILTVAIIHFGLSVFNTAWGQENSLIVGEVKAINVPFEIRSILNGSDEVLNLNVEGPRTLIMTGMAPGRTNIIIFGSKEERSDFSISVASDQRDLVFLHEGASKTTPFRCNPRCEREKKDDGGSSGLEAALPATSGESASK
;
A
#
# COMPACT_ATOMS: atom_id res chain seq x y z
N MET A 1 -40.58 -32.03 22.65
CA MET A 1 -40.68 -30.68 22.07
C MET A 1 -39.68 -29.68 22.68
N ARG A 2 -39.49 -29.64 24.00
CA ARG A 2 -38.52 -28.71 24.65
C ARG A 2 -37.04 -28.97 24.31
N ILE A 3 -36.62 -30.23 24.15
CA ILE A 3 -35.24 -30.63 23.81
C ILE A 3 -34.87 -30.23 22.40
N PHE A 4 -35.79 -30.34 21.43
CA PHE A 4 -35.57 -29.92 20.05
C PHE A 4 -35.34 -28.41 19.92
N LEU A 5 -36.04 -27.62 20.74
CA LEU A 5 -35.90 -26.16 20.73
C LEU A 5 -34.55 -25.69 21.31
N ILE A 6 -34.00 -26.39 22.29
CA ILE A 6 -32.67 -26.11 22.87
C ILE A 6 -31.57 -26.46 21.88
N LEU A 7 -31.71 -27.58 21.15
CA LEU A 7 -30.73 -28.02 20.17
C LEU A 7 -30.64 -27.06 18.96
N THR A 8 -31.78 -26.53 18.50
CA THR A 8 -31.78 -25.56 17.38
C THR A 8 -31.19 -24.22 17.78
N VAL A 9 -31.40 -23.73 19.00
CA VAL A 9 -30.79 -22.50 19.50
C VAL A 9 -29.27 -22.64 19.66
N ALA A 10 -28.80 -23.80 20.12
CA ALA A 10 -27.37 -24.07 20.25
C ALA A 10 -26.62 -24.07 18.88
N ILE A 11 -27.24 -24.62 17.84
CA ILE A 11 -26.66 -24.66 16.48
C ILE A 11 -26.61 -23.25 15.87
N ILE A 12 -27.59 -22.39 16.12
CA ILE A 12 -27.61 -21.00 15.63
C ILE A 12 -26.51 -20.19 16.31
N HIS A 13 -26.24 -20.36 17.59
CA HIS A 13 -25.18 -19.65 18.31
C HIS A 13 -23.78 -20.11 17.88
N PHE A 14 -23.60 -21.37 17.50
CA PHE A 14 -22.33 -21.89 17.06
C PHE A 14 -21.95 -21.43 15.62
N GLY A 15 -22.96 -21.18 14.79
CA GLY A 15 -22.76 -20.73 13.39
C GLY A 15 -22.36 -19.27 13.24
N LEU A 16 -22.56 -18.39 14.23
CA LEU A 16 -22.22 -16.96 14.15
C LEU A 16 -20.80 -16.61 14.57
N SER A 17 -20.01 -17.57 15.06
CA SER A 17 -18.71 -17.28 15.67
C SER A 17 -17.52 -17.35 14.71
N VAL A 18 -17.68 -17.63 13.42
CA VAL A 18 -16.56 -17.93 12.50
C VAL A 18 -16.25 -16.84 11.48
N PHE A 19 -16.86 -15.65 11.57
CA PHE A 19 -16.49 -14.54 10.67
C PHE A 19 -15.55 -13.53 11.35
N ASN A 20 -14.41 -14.03 11.86
CA ASN A 20 -13.26 -13.15 12.06
C ASN A 20 -12.49 -13.08 10.76
N THR A 21 -12.92 -12.22 9.84
CA THR A 21 -12.10 -11.78 8.74
C THR A 21 -10.98 -10.91 9.33
N ALA A 22 -9.79 -11.48 9.49
CA ALA A 22 -8.59 -10.73 9.74
C ALA A 22 -8.33 -9.88 8.47
N TRP A 23 -8.86 -8.67 8.44
CA TRP A 23 -8.52 -7.67 7.46
C TRP A 23 -7.10 -7.24 7.80
N GLY A 24 -6.14 -7.75 7.04
CA GLY A 24 -4.80 -7.21 7.06
C GLY A 24 -4.92 -5.73 6.73
N GLN A 25 -4.60 -4.85 7.68
CA GLN A 25 -4.54 -3.42 7.43
C GLN A 25 -3.40 -3.17 6.45
N GLU A 26 -3.73 -3.11 5.17
CA GLU A 26 -2.83 -2.60 4.16
C GLU A 26 -2.70 -1.08 4.41
N ASN A 27 -1.58 -0.68 4.98
CA ASN A 27 -1.27 0.72 5.16
C ASN A 27 -0.68 1.24 3.86
N SER A 28 -1.47 2.01 3.11
CA SER A 28 -1.02 2.71 1.92
C SER A 28 -0.64 4.15 2.27
N LEU A 29 0.44 4.63 1.66
CA LEU A 29 0.90 6.03 1.68
C LEU A 29 1.15 6.49 0.24
N ILE A 30 1.20 7.80 0.07
CA ILE A 30 1.68 8.44 -1.15
C ILE A 30 3.08 9.00 -0.86
N VAL A 31 3.93 9.09 -1.87
CA VAL A 31 5.26 9.73 -1.74
C VAL A 31 5.10 11.15 -1.17
N GLY A 32 5.85 11.45 -0.11
CA GLY A 32 5.77 12.69 0.65
C GLY A 32 4.68 12.71 1.74
N GLU A 33 3.83 11.69 1.83
CA GLU A 33 2.83 11.59 2.88
C GLU A 33 3.46 11.13 4.20
N VAL A 34 3.01 11.76 5.28
CA VAL A 34 3.40 11.41 6.65
C VAL A 34 2.20 10.83 7.38
N LYS A 35 2.35 9.68 7.98
CA LYS A 35 1.31 8.98 8.74
C LYS A 35 1.83 8.51 10.08
N ALA A 36 1.07 8.79 11.14
CA ALA A 36 1.36 8.27 12.47
C ALA A 36 0.52 7.00 12.74
N ILE A 37 1.15 5.98 13.30
CA ILE A 37 0.48 4.79 13.81
C ILE A 37 0.78 4.61 15.29
N ASN A 38 -0.20 4.12 16.04
CA ASN A 38 -0.04 3.77 17.44
C ASN A 38 -0.05 2.24 17.58
N VAL A 39 0.92 1.72 18.31
CA VAL A 39 1.00 0.30 18.66
C VAL A 39 0.53 0.09 20.12
N PRO A 40 -0.02 -1.09 20.45
CA PRO A 40 -0.57 -1.34 21.78
C PRO A 40 0.49 -1.54 22.89
N PHE A 41 1.76 -1.61 22.53
CA PHE A 41 2.88 -1.84 23.43
C PHE A 41 4.00 -0.79 23.25
N GLU A 42 4.96 -0.76 24.16
CA GLU A 42 6.12 0.13 24.07
C GLU A 42 7.11 -0.37 23.03
N ILE A 43 7.47 0.50 22.09
CA ILE A 43 8.41 0.22 21.01
C ILE A 43 9.82 0.11 21.59
N ARG A 44 10.46 -1.04 21.40
CA ARG A 44 11.86 -1.28 21.77
C ARG A 44 12.78 -1.22 20.56
N SER A 45 12.37 -1.84 19.46
CA SER A 45 13.12 -1.83 18.22
C SER A 45 12.19 -1.97 17.01
N ILE A 46 12.65 -1.47 15.87
CA ILE A 46 11.93 -1.54 14.61
C ILE A 46 12.91 -2.04 13.55
N LEU A 47 12.42 -2.95 12.71
CA LEU A 47 13.09 -3.34 11.49
C LEU A 47 12.31 -2.80 10.31
N ASN A 48 13.00 -2.07 9.42
CA ASN A 48 12.48 -1.60 8.16
C ASN A 48 13.05 -2.44 7.01
N GLY A 49 12.19 -2.93 6.14
CA GLY A 49 12.61 -3.72 4.99
C GLY A 49 13.29 -2.91 3.89
N SER A 50 12.96 -1.61 3.77
CA SER A 50 13.57 -0.71 2.79
C SER A 50 13.46 0.76 3.25
N ASP A 51 14.60 1.35 3.56
CA ASP A 51 14.71 2.77 3.93
C ASP A 51 14.54 3.71 2.73
N GLU A 52 14.74 3.21 1.51
CA GLU A 52 14.51 3.97 0.28
C GLU A 52 13.02 4.21 0.02
N VAL A 53 12.17 3.25 0.40
CA VAL A 53 10.71 3.33 0.19
C VAL A 53 10.02 4.05 1.34
N LEU A 54 10.46 3.81 2.57
CA LEU A 54 9.79 4.27 3.78
C LEU A 54 10.82 4.75 4.82
N ASN A 55 10.67 5.98 5.27
CA ASN A 55 11.41 6.50 6.42
C ASN A 55 10.56 6.35 7.68
N LEU A 56 11.20 5.95 8.78
CA LEU A 56 10.57 5.70 10.07
C LEU A 56 11.17 6.58 11.16
N ASN A 57 10.32 7.19 11.97
CA ASN A 57 10.70 7.93 13.17
C ASN A 57 9.83 7.52 14.36
N VAL A 58 10.44 7.30 15.52
CA VAL A 58 9.71 6.97 16.75
C VAL A 58 9.44 8.24 17.52
N GLU A 59 8.15 8.56 17.68
CA GLU A 59 7.69 9.72 18.45
C GLU A 59 7.03 9.25 19.75
N GLY A 60 7.84 9.05 20.76
CA GLY A 60 7.36 8.54 22.05
C GLY A 60 7.28 6.99 22.11
N PRO A 61 6.79 6.44 23.22
CA PRO A 61 6.93 5.01 23.52
C PRO A 61 6.05 4.09 22.65
N ARG A 62 5.00 4.61 22.03
CA ARG A 62 4.00 3.81 21.29
C ARG A 62 3.62 4.36 19.93
N THR A 63 4.23 5.47 19.52
CA THR A 63 3.88 6.16 18.29
C THR A 63 5.02 6.06 17.30
N LEU A 64 4.71 5.54 16.11
CA LEU A 64 5.61 5.48 14.98
C LEU A 64 5.11 6.41 13.88
N ILE A 65 5.99 7.27 13.40
CA ILE A 65 5.76 8.15 12.25
C ILE A 65 6.41 7.49 11.03
N MET A 66 5.61 7.36 9.98
CA MET A 66 6.03 6.81 8.68
C MET A 66 5.97 7.90 7.63
N THR A 67 7.01 8.03 6.82
CA THR A 67 7.06 8.95 5.67
C THR A 67 7.34 8.16 4.41
N GLY A 68 6.47 8.27 3.41
CA GLY A 68 6.68 7.66 2.10
C GLY A 68 7.77 8.39 1.32
N MET A 69 8.86 7.71 0.97
CA MET A 69 10.02 8.31 0.30
C MET A 69 10.02 8.05 -1.21
N ALA A 70 9.76 6.82 -1.62
CA ALA A 70 9.71 6.40 -3.01
C ALA A 70 8.59 5.37 -3.24
N PRO A 71 8.07 5.25 -4.48
CA PRO A 71 7.08 4.24 -4.80
C PRO A 71 7.64 2.83 -4.60
N GLY A 72 6.87 1.96 -3.95
CA GLY A 72 7.29 0.59 -3.69
C GLY A 72 6.49 -0.07 -2.59
N ARG A 73 6.92 -1.28 -2.23
CA ARG A 73 6.38 -2.02 -1.08
C ARG A 73 7.50 -2.37 -0.13
N THR A 74 7.23 -2.22 1.14
CA THR A 74 8.13 -2.65 2.22
C THR A 74 7.31 -3.23 3.36
N ASN A 75 7.99 -3.91 4.27
CA ASN A 75 7.41 -4.37 5.52
C ASN A 75 8.18 -3.79 6.69
N ILE A 76 7.47 -3.54 7.77
CA ILE A 76 8.05 -3.14 9.04
C ILE A 76 7.69 -4.16 10.12
N ILE A 77 8.63 -4.44 10.99
CA ILE A 77 8.43 -5.29 12.15
C ILE A 77 8.76 -4.48 13.39
N ILE A 78 7.81 -4.37 14.30
CA ILE A 78 7.94 -3.62 15.54
C ILE A 78 8.01 -4.62 16.70
N PHE A 79 9.02 -4.49 17.52
CA PHE A 79 9.22 -5.31 18.72
C PHE A 79 8.98 -4.47 19.96
N GLY A 80 8.24 -5.05 20.90
CA GLY A 80 8.01 -4.51 22.23
C GLY A 80 8.97 -5.04 23.27
N SER A 81 8.77 -4.61 24.53
CA SER A 81 9.65 -4.97 25.66
C SER A 81 9.39 -6.37 26.21
N LYS A 82 8.22 -6.98 25.96
CA LYS A 82 7.77 -8.27 26.50
C LYS A 82 7.50 -9.29 25.41
N GLU A 83 8.42 -9.42 24.44
CA GLU A 83 8.27 -10.31 23.27
C GLU A 83 7.07 -9.98 22.37
N GLU A 84 6.45 -8.83 22.58
CA GLU A 84 5.38 -8.35 21.71
C GLU A 84 5.94 -8.03 20.31
N ARG A 85 5.18 -8.37 19.29
CA ARG A 85 5.56 -8.15 17.89
C ARG A 85 4.34 -7.72 17.08
N SER A 86 4.54 -6.76 16.19
CA SER A 86 3.57 -6.38 15.16
C SER A 86 4.25 -6.25 13.81
N ASP A 87 3.63 -6.82 12.79
CA ASP A 87 4.09 -6.80 11.40
C ASP A 87 3.11 -5.98 10.56
N PHE A 88 3.65 -5.04 9.76
CA PHE A 88 2.87 -4.22 8.85
C PHE A 88 3.46 -4.30 7.46
N SER A 89 2.60 -4.51 6.46
CA SER A 89 2.94 -4.34 5.05
C SER A 89 2.55 -2.93 4.63
N ILE A 90 3.48 -2.19 4.05
CA ILE A 90 3.30 -0.80 3.64
C ILE A 90 3.48 -0.72 2.12
N SER A 91 2.53 -0.07 1.47
CA SER A 91 2.59 0.24 0.05
C SER A 91 2.70 1.76 -0.12
N VAL A 92 3.73 2.23 -0.79
CA VAL A 92 3.90 3.64 -1.12
C VAL A 92 3.65 3.82 -2.60
N ALA A 93 2.67 4.65 -2.95
CA ALA A 93 2.31 4.98 -4.32
C ALA A 93 2.90 6.32 -4.75
N SER A 94 3.18 6.48 -6.03
CA SER A 94 3.50 7.80 -6.58
C SER A 94 2.27 8.72 -6.52
N ASP A 95 2.48 10.00 -6.24
CA ASP A 95 1.41 10.98 -6.31
C ASP A 95 1.10 11.30 -7.78
N GLN A 96 -0.06 10.84 -8.23
CA GLN A 96 -0.54 11.05 -9.60
C GLN A 96 -1.69 12.07 -9.69
N ARG A 97 -2.04 12.73 -8.58
CA ARG A 97 -3.23 13.60 -8.53
C ARG A 97 -3.17 14.78 -9.50
N ASP A 98 -1.97 15.29 -9.77
CA ASP A 98 -1.75 16.45 -10.61
C ASP A 98 -1.12 16.09 -11.97
N LEU A 99 -1.07 14.80 -12.33
CA LEU A 99 -0.52 14.34 -13.60
C LEU A 99 -1.56 14.38 -14.72
N VAL A 100 -1.22 15.08 -15.79
CA VAL A 100 -1.99 15.14 -17.03
C VAL A 100 -1.13 14.56 -18.15
N PHE A 101 -1.67 13.61 -18.88
CA PHE A 101 -0.99 13.00 -20.02
C PHE A 101 -1.47 13.64 -21.32
N LEU A 102 -0.57 14.32 -22.01
CA LEU A 102 -0.83 14.87 -23.35
C LEU A 102 -0.45 13.83 -24.40
N HIS A 103 -1.42 13.36 -25.16
CA HIS A 103 -1.21 12.46 -26.28
C HIS A 103 -1.08 13.24 -27.59
N GLU A 104 0.08 13.17 -28.21
CA GLU A 104 0.36 13.75 -29.53
C GLU A 104 0.40 12.63 -30.58
N GLY A 105 -0.77 12.34 -31.19
CA GLY A 105 -0.91 11.19 -32.11
C GLY A 105 -0.89 9.84 -31.41
N ALA A 106 -0.59 8.77 -32.14
CA ALA A 106 -0.69 7.40 -31.65
C ALA A 106 0.54 6.94 -30.81
N SER A 107 1.65 7.64 -30.88
CA SER A 107 2.92 7.12 -30.35
C SER A 107 3.62 8.01 -29.31
N LYS A 108 3.15 9.24 -29.09
CA LYS A 108 3.84 10.16 -28.18
C LYS A 108 2.92 10.59 -27.05
N THR A 109 3.31 10.27 -25.84
CA THR A 109 2.63 10.69 -24.62
C THR A 109 3.62 11.48 -23.77
N THR A 110 3.25 12.70 -23.40
CA THR A 110 4.08 13.58 -22.57
C THR A 110 3.35 13.84 -21.25
N PRO A 111 3.94 13.50 -20.09
CA PRO A 111 3.36 13.82 -18.81
C PRO A 111 3.61 15.29 -18.44
N PHE A 112 2.60 15.92 -17.90
CA PHE A 112 2.63 17.25 -17.32
C PHE A 112 2.14 17.19 -15.89
N ARG A 113 2.80 17.92 -15.00
CA ARG A 113 2.33 18.14 -13.63
C ARG A 113 1.68 19.52 -13.55
N CYS A 114 0.40 19.54 -13.14
CA CYS A 114 -0.40 20.76 -13.12
C CYS A 114 -0.79 21.14 -11.69
N ASN A 115 -0.04 22.11 -11.06
CA ASN A 115 -0.40 22.67 -9.75
C ASN A 115 0.31 24.02 -9.50
N PRO A 116 -0.32 25.18 -9.64
CA PRO A 116 -1.51 25.53 -10.45
C PRO A 116 -1.21 25.65 -11.95
N ARG A 117 0.05 25.58 -12.37
CA ARG A 117 0.49 25.63 -13.76
C ARG A 117 0.94 24.25 -14.21
N CYS A 118 0.69 23.96 -15.48
CA CYS A 118 1.16 22.70 -16.07
C CYS A 118 2.61 22.85 -16.54
N GLU A 119 3.48 22.09 -15.95
CA GLU A 119 4.89 21.98 -16.33
C GLU A 119 5.19 20.56 -16.81
N ARG A 120 6.05 20.42 -17.81
CA ARG A 120 6.47 19.11 -18.30
C ARG A 120 7.24 18.40 -17.19
N GLU A 121 6.83 17.19 -16.84
CA GLU A 121 7.58 16.36 -15.91
C GLU A 121 8.95 16.04 -16.53
N LYS A 122 10.01 16.46 -15.85
CA LYS A 122 11.38 16.06 -16.24
C LYS A 122 11.52 14.58 -15.92
N LYS A 123 11.89 13.79 -16.91
CA LYS A 123 12.30 12.42 -16.70
C LYS A 123 13.66 12.51 -15.97
N ASP A 124 13.66 12.26 -14.68
CA ASP A 124 14.91 12.08 -13.94
C ASP A 124 15.54 10.80 -14.47
N ASP A 125 16.65 10.95 -15.19
CA ASP A 125 17.41 9.85 -15.81
C ASP A 125 18.09 8.92 -14.78
N GLY A 126 17.64 8.95 -13.53
CA GLY A 126 18.19 8.20 -12.39
C GLY A 126 17.29 7.11 -11.80
N GLY A 127 16.13 6.78 -12.38
CA GLY A 127 15.22 5.80 -11.81
C GLY A 127 14.52 4.98 -12.86
N SER A 128 15.05 3.80 -13.12
CA SER A 128 14.51 2.75 -13.98
C SER A 128 13.02 2.48 -13.78
N SER A 129 12.25 2.65 -14.87
CA SER A 129 11.21 1.73 -15.34
C SER A 129 10.18 1.22 -14.32
N GLY A 130 9.04 1.89 -14.29
CA GLY A 130 7.81 1.31 -13.73
C GLY A 130 6.57 1.41 -14.63
N LEU A 131 6.68 1.94 -15.85
CA LEU A 131 5.52 2.26 -16.70
C LEU A 131 5.45 1.50 -18.03
N GLU A 132 6.31 0.48 -18.21
CA GLU A 132 6.31 -0.30 -19.48
C GLU A 132 5.49 -1.61 -19.43
N ALA A 133 4.79 -1.87 -18.33
CA ALA A 133 4.10 -3.13 -18.12
C ALA A 133 2.55 -3.06 -18.10
N ALA A 134 1.93 -2.14 -18.85
CA ALA A 134 0.46 -2.09 -18.89
C ALA A 134 -0.11 -1.77 -20.28
N LEU A 135 0.46 -2.34 -21.34
CA LEU A 135 -0.23 -2.45 -22.62
C LEU A 135 -0.50 -3.93 -22.89
N PRO A 136 -1.77 -4.36 -23.03
CA PRO A 136 -2.06 -5.69 -23.51
C PRO A 136 -1.62 -5.77 -24.98
N ALA A 137 -0.76 -6.74 -25.27
CA ALA A 137 -0.38 -7.10 -26.61
C ALA A 137 -1.63 -7.60 -27.36
N THR A 138 -2.20 -6.77 -28.19
CA THR A 138 -3.13 -7.22 -29.23
C THR A 138 -2.32 -7.95 -30.29
N SER A 139 -2.39 -9.27 -30.24
CA SER A 139 -1.95 -10.15 -31.31
C SER A 139 -2.79 -9.88 -32.58
N GLY A 140 -2.24 -9.08 -33.48
CA GLY A 140 -2.72 -8.95 -34.84
C GLY A 140 -2.17 -10.10 -35.66
N GLU A 141 -2.94 -11.14 -35.77
CA GLU A 141 -2.80 -12.21 -36.76
C GLU A 141 -3.00 -11.61 -38.14
N SER A 142 -1.99 -11.62 -38.98
CA SER A 142 -2.13 -11.40 -40.40
C SER A 142 -1.78 -12.68 -41.14
N ALA A 143 -2.84 -13.34 -41.67
CA ALA A 143 -2.74 -14.44 -42.61
C ALA A 143 -2.13 -13.98 -43.94
N SER A 144 -1.21 -14.78 -44.37
CA SER A 144 -0.85 -15.29 -45.67
C SER A 144 -1.50 -14.76 -46.95
N LYS A 145 -0.69 -14.51 -47.90
CA LYS A 145 -0.71 -15.27 -49.18
C LYS A 145 0.66 -15.24 -49.83
#